data_0c0468a849d8768bd80695e85b2f7e6e
#
_entry.id   0c0468a849d8768bd80695e85b2f7e6e
#
_cell.length_a   1.000
_cell.length_b   1.000
_cell.length_c   1.000
_cell.angle_alpha   90.00
_cell.angle_beta   90.00
_cell.angle_gamma   90.00
#
_symmetry.space_group_name_H-M   'P 1'
#
loop_
_entity.id
_entity.type
_entity.pdbx_description
1 polymer ?
#
loop_
_entity_poly.entity_id
_entity_poly.type
_entity_poly.pdbx_seq_one_letter_code
_entity_poly.pdbx_strand_id
1 'polypeptide(L)'
;MKRILIFLLLLSLLPLSGCMSRQLEEQLLVIILAVDETENQKIRLTVKVPSHAGGNGGGESAGQGGEQQGYLLLEATGEDFTHAVNVLHATTPRTLNFSQVREVVISDRLARENDFSRLLFNIGALPRMRSAATVIICQGEAKSLAENQKPYVGTRLSRYVETTLANYARKGYVPITTLGEGMSLLGYGFQDPLFALGGVNDFSNAADETGGNELDAIAGQLPRKSANRVELFGAAATDGIRVSGELSGYEMSILHFLWGSGESLSVPSSMGSPVPVYARVPATLGVEIQENGAILKISLICEGHYAPGHMPDAKELSRTITRDIENVIRRLQQLRCDGLGFGNRAVKKYLTVSEWKKMNWRDVYCAAEMEISVSVQLRAV
;
A
#
# COMPACT_ATOMS: atom_id res chain seq x y z
N MET A 1 -23.30 -61.04 0.19
CA MET A 1 -23.05 -59.81 1.01
C MET A 1 -21.57 -59.42 1.13
N LYS A 2 -20.62 -60.27 1.55
CA LYS A 2 -19.20 -59.92 1.66
C LYS A 2 -18.57 -59.44 0.34
N ARG A 3 -18.89 -60.02 -0.80
CA ARG A 3 -18.35 -59.60 -2.13
C ARG A 3 -18.83 -58.23 -2.57
N ILE A 4 -20.10 -57.88 -2.25
CA ILE A 4 -20.69 -56.56 -2.54
C ILE A 4 -20.03 -55.47 -1.65
N LEU A 5 -19.77 -55.80 -0.38
CA LEU A 5 -19.10 -54.89 0.54
C LEU A 5 -17.64 -54.59 0.11
N ILE A 6 -16.94 -55.59 -0.38
CA ILE A 6 -15.56 -55.43 -0.92
C ILE A 6 -15.58 -54.59 -2.20
N PHE A 7 -16.57 -54.76 -3.08
CA PHE A 7 -16.71 -53.95 -4.28
C PHE A 7 -17.02 -52.49 -3.98
N LEU A 8 -17.92 -52.23 -2.99
CA LEU A 8 -18.22 -50.89 -2.51
C LEU A 8 -16.99 -50.22 -1.84
N LEU A 9 -16.19 -51.01 -1.08
CA LEU A 9 -14.96 -50.50 -0.48
C LEU A 9 -13.90 -50.16 -1.54
N LEU A 10 -13.76 -50.97 -2.59
CA LEU A 10 -12.86 -50.66 -3.72
C LEU A 10 -13.33 -49.46 -4.54
N LEU A 11 -14.64 -49.27 -4.70
CA LEU A 11 -15.23 -48.13 -5.38
C LEU A 11 -15.02 -46.82 -4.62
N SER A 12 -15.02 -46.89 -3.28
CA SER A 12 -14.77 -45.71 -2.42
C SER A 12 -13.31 -45.23 -2.44
N LEU A 13 -12.36 -46.04 -2.90
CA LEU A 13 -10.94 -45.68 -3.04
C LEU A 13 -10.63 -44.95 -4.36
N LEU A 14 -11.51 -45.03 -5.37
CA LEU A 14 -11.33 -44.36 -6.66
C LEU A 14 -11.27 -42.82 -6.59
N PRO A 15 -12.04 -42.09 -5.75
CA PRO A 15 -11.94 -40.64 -5.66
C PRO A 15 -10.71 -40.12 -4.91
N LEU A 16 -9.90 -40.96 -4.26
CA LEU A 16 -8.72 -40.57 -3.52
C LEU A 16 -7.49 -40.25 -4.39
N SER A 17 -7.51 -40.61 -5.66
CA SER A 17 -6.39 -40.37 -6.60
C SER A 17 -6.46 -39.06 -7.39
N GLY A 18 -7.39 -38.16 -7.08
CA GLY A 18 -7.71 -36.97 -7.89
C GLY A 18 -6.93 -35.68 -7.58
N CYS A 19 -5.99 -35.65 -6.65
CA CYS A 19 -5.19 -34.44 -6.42
C CYS A 19 -3.97 -34.41 -7.33
N MET A 20 -4.12 -33.88 -8.55
CA MET A 20 -3.00 -33.43 -9.38
C MET A 20 -2.36 -32.18 -8.73
N SER A 21 -1.66 -32.34 -7.60
CA SER A 21 -0.77 -31.32 -7.10
C SER A 21 0.50 -31.32 -7.95
N ARG A 22 0.73 -30.25 -8.74
CA ARG A 22 2.02 -30.07 -9.42
C ARG A 22 3.12 -30.07 -8.37
N GLN A 23 4.19 -30.79 -8.63
CA GLN A 23 5.32 -30.86 -7.71
C GLN A 23 5.89 -29.46 -7.50
N LEU A 24 6.31 -29.15 -6.27
CA LEU A 24 6.84 -27.82 -5.92
C LEU A 24 8.05 -27.44 -6.77
N GLU A 25 8.82 -28.45 -7.18
CA GLU A 25 10.02 -28.34 -8.03
C GLU A 25 9.71 -27.87 -9.45
N GLU A 26 8.47 -28.05 -9.93
CA GLU A 26 8.01 -27.60 -11.25
C GLU A 26 7.49 -26.16 -11.23
N GLN A 27 7.54 -25.49 -10.09
CA GLN A 27 6.97 -24.17 -9.89
C GLN A 27 8.04 -23.13 -9.58
N LEU A 28 7.87 -21.91 -10.09
CA LEU A 28 8.59 -20.71 -9.67
C LEU A 28 7.66 -19.87 -8.79
N LEU A 29 7.99 -19.78 -7.51
CA LEU A 29 7.22 -19.02 -6.54
C LEU A 29 7.55 -17.52 -6.69
N VAL A 30 6.65 -16.74 -7.25
CA VAL A 30 6.81 -15.29 -7.41
C VAL A 30 6.63 -14.60 -6.05
N ILE A 31 7.59 -13.77 -5.65
CA ILE A 31 7.53 -12.99 -4.39
C ILE A 31 7.15 -11.54 -4.68
N ILE A 32 7.73 -10.94 -5.73
CA ILE A 32 7.43 -9.57 -6.17
C ILE A 32 7.02 -9.62 -7.63
N LEU A 33 5.93 -8.94 -7.95
CA LEU A 33 5.43 -8.71 -9.29
C LEU A 33 5.54 -7.23 -9.61
N ALA A 34 6.39 -6.83 -10.55
CA ALA A 34 6.58 -5.45 -10.96
C ALA A 34 6.05 -5.24 -12.38
N VAL A 35 5.30 -4.15 -12.59
CA VAL A 35 4.68 -3.81 -13.86
C VAL A 35 5.03 -2.39 -14.25
N ASP A 36 5.62 -2.25 -15.42
CA ASP A 36 6.03 -0.99 -16.02
C ASP A 36 5.39 -0.79 -17.39
N GLU A 37 5.28 0.45 -17.82
CA GLU A 37 5.08 0.78 -19.22
C GLU A 37 6.43 1.11 -19.86
N THR A 38 6.69 0.56 -21.04
CA THR A 38 7.88 0.88 -21.84
C THR A 38 7.69 2.18 -22.63
N GLU A 39 8.77 2.72 -23.21
CA GLU A 39 8.69 3.90 -24.08
C GLU A 39 7.76 3.71 -25.29
N ASN A 40 7.60 2.47 -25.76
CA ASN A 40 6.73 2.12 -26.87
C ASN A 40 5.29 1.75 -26.41
N GLN A 41 4.87 2.19 -25.24
CA GLN A 41 3.53 1.92 -24.66
C GLN A 41 3.21 0.43 -24.51
N LYS A 42 4.21 -0.44 -24.43
CA LYS A 42 4.06 -1.86 -24.12
C LYS A 42 4.19 -2.10 -22.62
N ILE A 43 3.60 -3.17 -22.12
CA ILE A 43 3.73 -3.58 -20.74
C ILE A 43 4.97 -4.45 -20.56
N ARG A 44 5.85 -4.02 -19.65
CA ARG A 44 6.97 -4.83 -19.16
C ARG A 44 6.58 -5.43 -17.80
N LEU A 45 6.66 -6.74 -17.72
CA LEU A 45 6.42 -7.52 -16.53
C LEU A 45 7.75 -8.04 -16.00
N THR A 46 8.07 -7.73 -14.75
CA THR A 46 9.25 -8.25 -14.04
C THR A 46 8.79 -9.05 -12.84
N VAL A 47 9.23 -10.30 -12.70
CA VAL A 47 8.96 -11.12 -11.52
C VAL A 47 10.24 -11.45 -10.79
N LYS A 48 10.20 -11.36 -9.45
CA LYS A 48 11.29 -11.73 -8.57
C LYS A 48 10.96 -13.04 -7.88
N VAL A 49 11.81 -14.04 -8.10
CA VAL A 49 11.64 -15.40 -7.58
C VAL A 49 12.85 -15.81 -6.74
N PRO A 50 12.70 -16.61 -5.66
CA PRO A 50 13.82 -17.14 -4.92
C PRO A 50 14.69 -18.04 -5.80
N SER A 51 16.01 -17.92 -5.69
CA SER A 51 16.96 -18.83 -6.30
C SER A 51 17.33 -19.90 -5.28
N HIS A 52 17.28 -21.18 -5.70
CA HIS A 52 17.74 -22.32 -4.91
C HIS A 52 19.21 -22.68 -5.24
N ALA A 53 19.94 -21.82 -5.92
CA ALA A 53 21.35 -22.03 -6.20
C ALA A 53 22.15 -21.90 -4.89
N GLY A 54 22.36 -23.03 -4.18
CA GLY A 54 23.17 -23.06 -2.97
C GLY A 54 22.67 -23.97 -1.84
N GLY A 55 22.02 -25.08 -2.12
CA GLY A 55 21.63 -26.06 -1.11
C GLY A 55 22.12 -27.46 -1.43
N ASN A 56 23.39 -27.75 -1.25
CA ASN A 56 23.95 -28.98 -0.65
C ASN A 56 25.48 -28.99 -0.85
N GLY A 57 26.20 -28.82 0.22
CA GLY A 57 27.65 -28.99 0.24
C GLY A 57 28.26 -28.11 1.29
N GLY A 58 28.40 -28.60 2.51
CA GLY A 58 29.34 -28.04 3.47
C GLY A 58 30.73 -28.02 2.84
N GLY A 59 31.22 -26.85 2.54
CA GLY A 59 32.52 -26.58 1.99
C GLY A 59 32.80 -25.10 2.08
N GLU A 60 33.59 -24.72 3.08
CA GLU A 60 34.26 -23.46 3.16
C GLU A 60 34.99 -23.18 1.84
N SER A 61 34.55 -22.21 1.08
CA SER A 61 35.39 -21.45 0.17
C SER A 61 34.89 -20.02 0.12
N ALA A 62 35.43 -19.24 1.04
CA ALA A 62 35.53 -17.79 0.91
C ALA A 62 36.40 -17.47 -0.31
N GLY A 63 35.82 -17.45 -1.50
CA GLY A 63 36.40 -16.96 -2.74
C GLY A 63 35.81 -15.61 -3.04
N GLN A 64 36.64 -14.60 -3.09
CA GLN A 64 36.34 -13.23 -3.49
C GLN A 64 35.54 -13.20 -4.80
N GLY A 65 34.45 -12.43 -4.80
CA GLY A 65 33.81 -11.90 -5.99
C GLY A 65 32.56 -12.62 -6.47
N GLY A 66 31.42 -12.21 -5.94
CA GLY A 66 30.09 -12.55 -6.45
C GLY A 66 29.10 -12.72 -5.31
N GLU A 67 28.33 -11.68 -5.01
CA GLU A 67 27.13 -11.81 -4.17
C GLU A 67 26.26 -12.90 -4.79
N GLN A 68 26.17 -14.06 -4.16
CA GLN A 68 25.17 -15.08 -4.52
C GLN A 68 23.80 -14.47 -4.20
N GLN A 69 23.19 -13.86 -5.22
CA GLN A 69 21.84 -13.34 -5.11
C GLN A 69 20.90 -14.53 -4.87
N GLY A 70 20.32 -14.65 -3.69
CA GLY A 70 19.35 -15.68 -3.35
C GLY A 70 18.01 -15.52 -4.08
N TYR A 71 17.97 -14.83 -5.22
CA TYR A 71 16.79 -14.56 -6.06
C TYR A 71 17.18 -14.33 -7.52
N LEU A 72 16.22 -14.58 -8.42
CA LEU A 72 16.30 -14.28 -9.85
C LEU A 72 15.25 -13.26 -10.23
N LEU A 73 15.58 -12.43 -11.22
CA LEU A 73 14.64 -11.54 -11.91
C LEU A 73 14.37 -12.14 -13.29
N LEU A 74 13.10 -12.31 -13.63
CA LEU A 74 12.64 -12.74 -14.94
C LEU A 74 11.78 -11.62 -15.51
N GLU A 75 11.95 -11.32 -16.80
CA GLU A 75 11.32 -10.20 -17.46
C GLU A 75 10.73 -10.60 -18.79
N ALA A 76 9.57 -10.06 -19.12
CA ALA A 76 8.96 -10.16 -20.43
C ALA A 76 8.21 -8.88 -20.78
N THR A 77 8.09 -8.61 -22.07
CA THR A 77 7.35 -7.46 -22.60
C THR A 77 6.24 -7.96 -23.53
N GLY A 78 5.06 -7.35 -23.43
CA GLY A 78 3.90 -7.65 -24.26
C GLY A 78 3.13 -6.39 -24.63
N GLU A 79 2.21 -6.50 -25.59
CA GLU A 79 1.32 -5.39 -25.99
C GLU A 79 0.40 -4.97 -24.84
N ASP A 80 0.02 -5.93 -24.00
CA ASP A 80 -0.75 -5.75 -22.77
C ASP A 80 -0.22 -6.65 -21.65
N PHE A 81 -0.80 -6.53 -20.45
CA PHE A 81 -0.43 -7.32 -19.28
C PHE A 81 -0.56 -8.83 -19.51
N THR A 82 -1.66 -9.28 -20.13
CA THR A 82 -1.90 -10.69 -20.39
C THR A 82 -0.89 -11.25 -21.37
N HIS A 83 -0.57 -10.50 -22.42
CA HIS A 83 0.43 -10.88 -23.39
C HIS A 83 1.83 -10.98 -22.74
N ALA A 84 2.23 -10.02 -21.90
CA ALA A 84 3.49 -10.07 -21.16
C ALA A 84 3.57 -11.32 -20.26
N VAL A 85 2.49 -11.67 -19.55
CA VAL A 85 2.40 -12.89 -18.75
C VAL A 85 2.58 -14.15 -19.62
N ASN A 86 1.93 -14.21 -20.77
CA ASN A 86 2.04 -15.36 -21.69
C ASN A 86 3.46 -15.52 -22.24
N VAL A 87 4.11 -14.41 -22.61
CA VAL A 87 5.51 -14.42 -23.06
C VAL A 87 6.42 -14.94 -21.93
N LEU A 88 6.21 -14.47 -20.72
CA LEU A 88 7.00 -14.91 -19.56
C LEU A 88 6.79 -16.43 -19.29
N HIS A 89 5.56 -16.91 -19.35
CA HIS A 89 5.25 -18.34 -19.22
C HIS A 89 5.92 -19.19 -20.31
N ALA A 90 5.93 -18.70 -21.57
CA ALA A 90 6.52 -19.43 -22.69
C ALA A 90 8.05 -19.53 -22.61
N THR A 91 8.70 -18.57 -21.95
CA THR A 91 10.16 -18.49 -21.86
C THR A 91 10.74 -19.07 -20.57
N THR A 92 9.90 -19.40 -19.59
CA THR A 92 10.34 -19.98 -18.32
C THR A 92 10.24 -21.52 -18.33
N PRO A 93 11.26 -22.25 -17.84
CA PRO A 93 11.25 -23.73 -17.82
C PRO A 93 10.29 -24.32 -16.78
N ARG A 94 9.74 -23.49 -15.88
CA ARG A 94 8.84 -23.87 -14.78
C ARG A 94 7.59 -23.00 -14.80
N THR A 95 6.50 -23.50 -14.24
CA THR A 95 5.24 -22.75 -14.15
C THR A 95 5.35 -21.65 -13.10
N LEU A 96 5.01 -20.42 -13.46
CA LEU A 96 4.92 -19.32 -12.51
C LEU A 96 3.75 -19.55 -11.54
N ASN A 97 4.02 -19.38 -10.27
CA ASN A 97 3.03 -19.49 -9.19
C ASN A 97 2.95 -18.19 -8.41
N PHE A 98 1.81 -17.52 -8.47
CA PHE A 98 1.56 -16.21 -7.87
C PHE A 98 0.97 -16.28 -6.43
N SER A 99 0.80 -17.49 -5.87
CA SER A 99 0.25 -17.67 -4.52
C SER A 99 1.13 -17.09 -3.41
N GLN A 100 2.41 -16.85 -3.69
CA GLN A 100 3.38 -16.32 -2.75
C GLN A 100 3.75 -14.85 -2.99
N VAL A 101 3.08 -14.17 -3.90
CA VAL A 101 3.31 -12.73 -4.15
C VAL A 101 3.04 -11.95 -2.86
N ARG A 102 4.01 -11.15 -2.45
CA ARG A 102 3.94 -10.27 -1.29
C ARG A 102 3.68 -8.83 -1.70
N GLU A 103 4.28 -8.43 -2.81
CA GLU A 103 4.16 -7.09 -3.35
C GLU A 103 3.82 -7.12 -4.83
N VAL A 104 2.90 -6.25 -5.21
CA VAL A 104 2.60 -5.87 -6.58
C VAL A 104 3.07 -4.42 -6.72
N VAL A 105 4.13 -4.22 -7.49
CA VAL A 105 4.72 -2.90 -7.71
C VAL A 105 4.31 -2.42 -9.10
N ILE A 106 3.73 -1.24 -9.18
CA ILE A 106 3.28 -0.64 -10.46
C ILE A 106 3.95 0.73 -10.58
N SER A 107 4.55 1.03 -11.73
CA SER A 107 5.14 2.36 -11.96
C SER A 107 4.07 3.46 -11.89
N ASP A 108 4.43 4.64 -11.37
CA ASP A 108 3.52 5.78 -11.26
C ASP A 108 3.00 6.23 -12.62
N ARG A 109 3.85 6.16 -13.66
CA ARG A 109 3.45 6.44 -15.04
C ARG A 109 2.25 5.57 -15.46
N LEU A 110 2.35 4.26 -15.30
CA LEU A 110 1.29 3.32 -15.65
C LEU A 110 0.05 3.48 -14.74
N ALA A 111 0.27 3.79 -13.46
CA ALA A 111 -0.81 3.98 -12.49
C ALA A 111 -1.64 5.26 -12.74
N ARG A 112 -1.10 6.23 -13.46
CA ARG A 112 -1.81 7.46 -13.86
C ARG A 112 -2.65 7.31 -15.12
N GLU A 113 -2.49 6.20 -15.85
CA GLU A 113 -3.31 5.91 -17.02
C GLU A 113 -4.75 5.52 -16.65
N ASN A 114 -5.68 5.76 -17.56
CA ASN A 114 -7.11 5.51 -17.33
C ASN A 114 -7.44 4.02 -17.10
N ASP A 115 -6.55 3.12 -17.49
CA ASP A 115 -6.72 1.68 -17.38
C ASP A 115 -6.14 1.08 -16.09
N PHE A 116 -5.67 1.88 -15.14
CA PHE A 116 -5.06 1.40 -13.91
C PHE A 116 -5.98 0.47 -13.10
N SER A 117 -7.23 0.82 -12.93
CA SER A 117 -8.19 -0.04 -12.23
C SER A 117 -8.34 -1.38 -12.95
N ARG A 118 -8.45 -1.38 -14.28
CA ARG A 118 -8.51 -2.59 -15.10
C ARG A 118 -7.25 -3.44 -14.96
N LEU A 119 -6.07 -2.82 -14.89
CA LEU A 119 -4.82 -3.53 -14.65
C LEU A 119 -4.83 -4.27 -13.32
N LEU A 120 -5.31 -3.65 -12.23
CA LEU A 120 -5.42 -4.31 -10.92
C LEU A 120 -6.34 -5.54 -10.98
N PHE A 121 -7.49 -5.44 -11.66
CA PHE A 121 -8.38 -6.58 -11.86
C PHE A 121 -7.74 -7.69 -12.70
N ASN A 122 -6.98 -7.35 -13.75
CA ASN A 122 -6.25 -8.32 -14.56
C ASN A 122 -5.16 -9.05 -13.74
N ILE A 123 -4.44 -8.31 -12.88
CA ILE A 123 -3.47 -8.90 -11.95
C ILE A 123 -4.18 -9.85 -10.96
N GLY A 124 -5.30 -9.41 -10.39
CA GLY A 124 -6.10 -10.21 -9.47
C GLY A 124 -6.70 -11.47 -10.10
N ALA A 125 -6.93 -11.47 -11.41
CA ALA A 125 -7.43 -12.62 -12.17
C ALA A 125 -6.36 -13.67 -12.50
N LEU A 126 -5.08 -13.42 -12.22
CA LEU A 126 -4.02 -14.41 -12.41
C LEU A 126 -4.31 -15.68 -11.58
N PRO A 127 -4.08 -16.89 -12.14
CA PRO A 127 -4.30 -18.14 -11.43
C PRO A 127 -3.55 -18.17 -10.09
N ARG A 128 -4.27 -18.43 -9.00
CA ARG A 128 -3.73 -18.49 -7.63
C ARG A 128 -3.08 -17.18 -7.16
N MET A 129 -3.45 -16.03 -7.73
CA MET A 129 -2.94 -14.75 -7.26
C MET A 129 -3.33 -14.53 -5.80
N ARG A 130 -2.34 -14.10 -5.00
CA ARG A 130 -2.54 -13.78 -3.59
C ARG A 130 -3.23 -12.43 -3.44
N SER A 131 -4.50 -12.41 -3.05
CA SER A 131 -5.27 -11.18 -2.80
C SER A 131 -4.70 -10.32 -1.66
N ALA A 132 -3.98 -10.94 -0.73
CA ALA A 132 -3.28 -10.25 0.37
C ALA A 132 -1.89 -9.71 -0.01
N ALA A 133 -1.53 -9.66 -1.30
CA ALA A 133 -0.34 -8.97 -1.76
C ALA A 133 -0.54 -7.45 -1.62
N THR A 134 0.45 -6.73 -1.07
CA THR A 134 0.38 -5.28 -0.96
C THR A 134 0.64 -4.63 -2.32
N VAL A 135 -0.17 -3.64 -2.68
CA VAL A 135 0.05 -2.84 -3.89
C VAL A 135 0.92 -1.63 -3.54
N ILE A 136 1.97 -1.43 -4.33
CA ILE A 136 2.91 -0.31 -4.19
C ILE A 136 2.94 0.43 -5.52
N ILE A 137 2.73 1.75 -5.49
CA ILE A 137 2.95 2.62 -6.64
C ILE A 137 4.37 3.16 -6.54
N CYS A 138 5.18 2.88 -7.55
CA CYS A 138 6.61 3.20 -7.54
C CYS A 138 6.87 4.53 -8.26
N GLN A 139 7.52 5.46 -7.58
CA GLN A 139 8.10 6.64 -8.23
C GLN A 139 9.23 6.17 -9.17
N GLY A 140 9.03 6.33 -10.46
CA GLY A 140 9.89 5.77 -11.50
C GLY A 140 9.57 4.32 -11.86
N GLU A 141 10.59 3.54 -12.22
CA GLU A 141 10.41 2.17 -12.69
C GLU A 141 10.17 1.17 -11.56
N ALA A 142 9.08 0.41 -11.66
CA ALA A 142 8.75 -0.68 -10.74
C ALA A 142 9.81 -1.79 -10.76
N LYS A 143 10.40 -2.07 -11.91
CA LYS A 143 11.56 -2.96 -12.07
C LYS A 143 12.71 -2.52 -11.17
N SER A 144 13.08 -1.24 -11.19
CA SER A 144 14.17 -0.69 -10.38
C SER A 144 13.94 -0.90 -8.87
N LEU A 145 12.71 -0.69 -8.40
CA LEU A 145 12.35 -0.98 -7.02
C LEU A 145 12.52 -2.47 -6.70
N ALA A 146 11.99 -3.36 -7.54
CA ALA A 146 12.12 -4.81 -7.36
C ALA A 146 13.59 -5.27 -7.34
N GLU A 147 14.46 -4.70 -8.19
CA GLU A 147 15.89 -4.97 -8.22
C GLU A 147 16.60 -4.56 -6.94
N ASN A 148 16.33 -3.35 -6.44
CA ASN A 148 16.96 -2.78 -5.25
C ASN A 148 16.41 -3.33 -3.93
N GLN A 149 15.30 -4.04 -3.94
CA GLN A 149 14.74 -4.65 -2.75
C GLN A 149 15.48 -5.94 -2.38
N LYS A 150 16.53 -5.78 -1.58
CA LYS A 150 17.45 -6.85 -1.16
C LYS A 150 17.37 -7.04 0.36
N PRO A 151 17.36 -8.28 0.87
CA PRO A 151 17.45 -8.50 2.31
C PRO A 151 18.84 -8.13 2.82
N TYR A 152 18.92 -7.19 3.78
CA TYR A 152 20.18 -6.74 4.37
C TYR A 152 20.59 -7.51 5.61
N VAL A 153 19.66 -8.20 6.23
CA VAL A 153 19.86 -8.95 7.46
C VAL A 153 19.41 -10.37 7.18
N GLY A 154 20.32 -11.31 7.00
CA GLY A 154 20.25 -12.77 6.93
C GLY A 154 18.88 -13.48 6.83
N THR A 155 17.87 -12.84 6.23
CA THR A 155 16.51 -13.34 6.14
C THR A 155 16.15 -13.69 4.69
N ARG A 156 15.19 -14.61 4.53
CA ARG A 156 14.63 -14.93 3.21
C ARG A 156 13.91 -13.68 2.67
N LEU A 157 13.99 -13.44 1.35
CA LEU A 157 13.36 -12.28 0.68
C LEU A 157 11.88 -12.10 1.07
N SER A 158 11.08 -13.17 1.08
CA SER A 158 9.67 -13.10 1.45
C SER A 158 9.45 -12.59 2.87
N ARG A 159 10.29 -13.03 3.82
CA ARG A 159 10.21 -12.58 5.22
C ARG A 159 10.65 -11.13 5.37
N TYR A 160 11.72 -10.74 4.66
CA TYR A 160 12.20 -9.37 4.62
C TYR A 160 11.11 -8.41 4.15
N VAL A 161 10.48 -8.71 3.01
CA VAL A 161 9.39 -7.91 2.44
C VAL A 161 8.24 -7.75 3.43
N GLU A 162 7.72 -8.83 4.00
CA GLU A 162 6.63 -8.77 4.99
C GLU A 162 6.99 -7.93 6.22
N THR A 163 8.18 -8.15 6.78
CA THR A 163 8.61 -7.44 7.99
C THR A 163 8.80 -5.95 7.72
N THR A 164 9.35 -5.61 6.55
CA THR A 164 9.53 -4.22 6.12
C THR A 164 8.21 -3.50 6.00
N LEU A 165 7.25 -4.06 5.27
CA LEU A 165 5.90 -3.50 5.12
C LEU A 165 5.20 -3.31 6.47
N ALA A 166 5.22 -4.33 7.32
CA ALA A 166 4.60 -4.26 8.65
C ALA A 166 5.21 -3.17 9.54
N ASN A 167 6.53 -2.96 9.46
CA ASN A 167 7.21 -1.92 10.22
C ASN A 167 6.88 -0.52 9.71
N TYR A 168 6.86 -0.31 8.40
CA TYR A 168 6.49 0.99 7.81
C TYR A 168 5.04 1.35 8.13
N ALA A 169 4.11 0.41 8.02
CA ALA A 169 2.70 0.62 8.36
C ALA A 169 2.52 1.05 9.82
N ARG A 170 3.23 0.38 10.76
CA ARG A 170 3.13 0.70 12.20
C ARG A 170 3.53 2.14 12.50
N LYS A 171 4.52 2.66 11.78
CA LYS A 171 4.97 4.05 11.94
C LYS A 171 4.00 5.10 11.38
N GLY A 172 2.99 4.70 10.61
CA GLY A 172 1.93 5.58 10.14
C GLY A 172 2.31 6.47 8.94
N TYR A 173 3.42 6.19 8.25
CA TYR A 173 3.83 6.99 7.08
C TYR A 173 3.44 6.38 5.74
N VAL A 174 2.86 5.18 5.74
CA VAL A 174 2.49 4.42 4.54
C VAL A 174 1.20 3.68 4.78
N PRO A 175 0.23 3.70 3.86
CA PRO A 175 -0.93 2.82 3.95
C PRO A 175 -0.54 1.40 3.54
N ILE A 176 -1.20 0.39 4.10
CA ILE A 176 -1.13 -0.99 3.59
C ILE A 176 -2.46 -1.32 2.96
N THR A 177 -2.52 -1.19 1.65
CA THR A 177 -3.68 -1.60 0.86
C THR A 177 -3.31 -2.83 0.04
N THR A 178 -4.01 -3.93 0.31
CA THR A 178 -3.81 -5.18 -0.43
C THR A 178 -4.49 -5.13 -1.79
N LEU A 179 -4.08 -6.01 -2.70
CA LEU A 179 -4.69 -6.14 -4.03
C LEU A 179 -6.21 -6.39 -3.93
N GLY A 180 -6.63 -7.31 -3.06
CA GLY A 180 -8.04 -7.62 -2.86
C GLY A 180 -8.84 -6.44 -2.29
N GLU A 181 -8.27 -5.71 -1.34
CA GLU A 181 -8.86 -4.50 -0.77
C GLU A 181 -8.96 -3.38 -1.81
N GLY A 182 -7.87 -3.08 -2.53
CA GLY A 182 -7.86 -2.09 -3.60
C GLY A 182 -8.90 -2.39 -4.69
N MET A 183 -8.97 -3.63 -5.15
CA MET A 183 -10.00 -4.07 -6.11
C MET A 183 -11.41 -3.88 -5.56
N SER A 184 -11.65 -4.20 -4.29
CA SER A 184 -12.96 -4.05 -3.66
C SER A 184 -13.37 -2.58 -3.57
N LEU A 185 -12.46 -1.71 -3.10
CA LEU A 185 -12.73 -0.27 -2.97
C LEU A 185 -13.02 0.37 -4.34
N LEU A 186 -12.22 0.07 -5.36
CA LEU A 186 -12.44 0.54 -6.73
C LEU A 186 -13.75 -0.01 -7.32
N GLY A 187 -14.11 -1.27 -7.00
CA GLY A 187 -15.32 -1.91 -7.51
C GLY A 187 -16.61 -1.37 -6.89
N TYR A 188 -16.62 -1.06 -5.59
CA TYR A 188 -17.81 -0.52 -4.90
C TYR A 188 -17.97 0.98 -5.08
N GLY A 189 -16.89 1.75 -5.21
CA GLY A 189 -16.92 3.19 -5.48
C GLY A 189 -17.48 4.06 -4.36
N PHE A 190 -17.45 3.57 -3.10
CA PHE A 190 -17.89 4.33 -1.92
C PHE A 190 -16.72 4.96 -1.15
N GLN A 191 -15.52 4.53 -1.45
CA GLN A 191 -14.27 5.01 -0.89
C GLN A 191 -13.16 4.74 -1.92
N ASP A 192 -12.20 5.63 -2.00
CA ASP A 192 -11.05 5.45 -2.90
C ASP A 192 -9.88 4.85 -2.14
N PRO A 193 -9.16 3.87 -2.72
CA PRO A 193 -7.97 3.32 -2.09
C PRO A 193 -6.80 4.31 -2.10
N LEU A 194 -6.02 4.28 -1.03
CA LEU A 194 -4.70 4.88 -0.94
C LEU A 194 -3.67 3.75 -1.01
N PHE A 195 -2.77 3.77 -1.96
CA PHE A 195 -1.72 2.77 -2.11
C PHE A 195 -0.40 3.25 -1.55
N ALA A 196 0.43 2.35 -1.03
CA ALA A 196 1.77 2.67 -0.57
C ALA A 196 2.58 3.31 -1.70
N LEU A 197 3.28 4.39 -1.41
CA LEU A 197 4.21 5.00 -2.35
C LEU A 197 5.61 4.42 -2.10
N GLY A 198 6.23 3.90 -3.16
CA GLY A 198 7.58 3.34 -3.15
C GLY A 198 8.52 4.10 -4.05
N GLY A 199 9.80 4.10 -3.75
CA GLY A 199 10.82 4.72 -4.58
C GLY A 199 12.23 4.20 -4.29
N VAL A 200 13.14 4.44 -5.21
CA VAL A 200 14.56 4.14 -5.05
C VAL A 200 15.30 5.45 -4.83
N ASN A 201 15.84 5.65 -3.63
CA ASN A 201 16.58 6.84 -3.28
C ASN A 201 18.00 6.78 -3.87
N ASP A 202 18.40 7.80 -4.60
CA ASP A 202 19.76 7.97 -5.12
C ASP A 202 20.68 8.73 -4.17
N PHE A 203 20.11 9.18 -3.03
CA PHE A 203 20.78 9.95 -1.98
C PHE A 203 21.25 11.35 -2.42
N SER A 204 20.70 11.89 -3.49
CA SER A 204 20.99 13.26 -3.94
C SER A 204 20.58 14.31 -2.92
N ASN A 205 19.48 14.08 -2.20
CA ASN A 205 18.94 14.98 -1.17
C ASN A 205 19.53 14.73 0.24
N ALA A 206 20.52 13.84 0.39
CA ALA A 206 21.04 13.44 1.69
C ALA A 206 21.81 14.53 2.46
N ALA A 207 22.12 15.64 1.80
CA ALA A 207 22.84 16.78 2.36
C ALA A 207 22.00 18.08 2.37
N ASP A 208 20.70 17.99 2.09
CA ASP A 208 19.86 19.17 2.02
C ASP A 208 19.53 19.64 3.46
N GLU A 209 20.24 20.70 3.89
CA GLU A 209 20.04 21.38 5.17
C GLU A 209 18.91 22.44 5.08
N THR A 210 18.14 22.46 3.99
CA THR A 210 17.02 23.40 3.83
C THR A 210 15.95 23.07 4.84
N GLY A 211 15.78 23.98 5.82
CA GLY A 211 14.87 23.84 6.94
C GLY A 211 13.40 23.70 6.52
N GLY A 212 12.99 22.48 6.29
CA GLY A 212 11.63 22.03 6.04
C GLY A 212 11.26 20.90 7.00
N ASN A 213 10.03 20.44 6.93
CA ASN A 213 9.62 19.23 7.62
C ASN A 213 10.07 18.03 6.76
N GLU A 214 11.07 17.27 7.21
CA GLU A 214 11.60 16.11 6.48
C GLU A 214 10.53 15.05 6.20
N LEU A 215 9.42 15.09 6.95
CA LEU A 215 8.27 14.22 6.74
C LEU A 215 7.36 14.65 5.59
N ASP A 216 7.52 15.88 5.06
CA ASP A 216 6.82 16.33 3.85
C ASP A 216 7.41 15.76 2.54
N ALA A 217 8.38 14.87 2.66
CA ALA A 217 8.93 14.12 1.54
C ALA A 217 8.00 12.98 1.11
N ILE A 218 8.28 12.46 -0.09
CA ILE A 218 7.72 11.21 -0.61
C ILE A 218 8.83 10.18 -0.83
N ALA A 219 8.45 8.91 -1.07
CA ALA A 219 9.41 7.85 -1.33
C ALA A 219 10.38 8.18 -2.47
N GLY A 220 11.66 7.86 -2.27
CA GLY A 220 12.75 8.17 -3.19
C GLY A 220 13.44 9.53 -2.95
N GLN A 221 12.88 10.38 -2.08
CA GLN A 221 13.35 11.75 -1.85
C GLN A 221 13.75 12.04 -0.40
N LEU A 222 13.68 11.06 0.50
CA LEU A 222 14.01 11.25 1.90
C LEU A 222 15.47 11.70 2.08
N PRO A 223 15.74 12.72 2.93
CA PRO A 223 17.09 13.25 3.19
C PRO A 223 17.87 12.28 4.08
N ARG A 224 18.34 11.17 3.53
CA ARG A 224 19.06 10.12 4.26
C ARG A 224 20.12 9.42 3.40
N LYS A 225 21.04 8.72 4.06
CA LYS A 225 21.93 7.73 3.45
C LYS A 225 21.76 6.39 4.15
N SER A 226 21.69 5.30 3.40
CA SER A 226 21.52 3.95 3.93
C SER A 226 22.03 2.92 2.92
N ALA A 227 22.38 1.74 3.38
CA ALA A 227 22.64 0.59 2.51
C ALA A 227 21.40 0.18 1.72
N ASN A 228 20.19 0.39 2.28
CA ASN A 228 18.92 0.17 1.60
C ASN A 228 18.51 1.43 0.81
N ARG A 229 18.43 1.31 -0.51
CA ARG A 229 17.96 2.38 -1.38
C ARG A 229 16.45 2.44 -1.52
N VAL A 230 15.74 1.35 -1.23
CA VAL A 230 14.28 1.31 -1.32
C VAL A 230 13.65 2.06 -0.16
N GLU A 231 12.70 2.91 -0.48
CA GLU A 231 11.86 3.65 0.45
C GLU A 231 10.38 3.32 0.20
N LEU A 232 9.64 3.21 1.30
CA LEU A 232 8.19 3.23 1.30
C LEU A 232 7.77 4.40 2.19
N PHE A 233 7.22 5.47 1.59
CA PHE A 233 6.93 6.70 2.31
C PHE A 233 5.90 7.55 1.57
N GLY A 234 4.82 7.91 2.24
CA GLY A 234 3.68 8.58 1.62
C GLY A 234 2.70 7.62 0.96
N ALA A 235 1.76 8.15 0.21
CA ALA A 235 0.74 7.39 -0.49
C ALA A 235 0.42 7.92 -1.87
N ALA A 236 0.04 7.03 -2.77
CA ALA A 236 -0.61 7.34 -4.03
C ALA A 236 -2.13 7.35 -3.82
N ALA A 237 -2.74 8.51 -4.06
CA ALA A 237 -4.18 8.72 -3.98
C ALA A 237 -4.85 8.43 -5.32
N THR A 238 -6.03 7.79 -5.30
CA THR A 238 -6.77 7.46 -6.51
C THR A 238 -8.08 8.26 -6.63
N ASP A 239 -8.50 8.50 -7.87
CA ASP A 239 -9.81 9.09 -8.16
C ASP A 239 -10.88 8.04 -8.51
N GLY A 240 -10.65 6.78 -8.13
CA GLY A 240 -11.51 5.63 -8.43
C GLY A 240 -11.26 4.98 -9.80
N ILE A 241 -10.41 5.59 -10.64
CA ILE A 241 -10.04 5.06 -11.97
C ILE A 241 -8.53 4.88 -12.05
N ARG A 242 -7.77 5.89 -11.61
CA ARG A 242 -6.32 5.99 -11.70
C ARG A 242 -5.73 6.73 -10.51
N VAL A 243 -4.41 6.73 -10.40
CA VAL A 243 -3.69 7.57 -9.45
C VAL A 243 -3.81 9.04 -9.89
N SER A 244 -4.33 9.88 -9.00
CA SER A 244 -4.55 11.31 -9.22
C SER A 244 -3.46 12.20 -8.61
N GLY A 245 -2.68 11.66 -7.68
CA GLY A 245 -1.54 12.35 -7.07
C GLY A 245 -1.00 11.64 -5.85
N GLU A 246 -0.05 12.28 -5.18
CA GLU A 246 0.61 11.74 -4.00
C GLU A 246 0.27 12.53 -2.75
N LEU A 247 0.39 11.84 -1.62
CA LEU A 247 0.42 12.38 -0.26
C LEU A 247 1.81 12.15 0.32
N SER A 248 2.33 13.14 1.03
CA SER A 248 3.60 13.05 1.75
C SER A 248 3.50 12.10 2.97
N GLY A 249 4.64 11.75 3.55
CA GLY A 249 4.66 10.99 4.79
C GLY A 249 3.98 11.73 5.95
N TYR A 250 4.10 13.05 6.00
CA TYR A 250 3.40 13.86 6.99
C TYR A 250 1.88 13.80 6.82
N GLU A 251 1.38 14.01 5.60
CA GLU A 251 -0.05 13.90 5.29
C GLU A 251 -0.59 12.50 5.65
N MET A 252 0.19 11.45 5.36
CA MET A 252 -0.16 10.09 5.77
C MET A 252 -0.19 9.91 7.28
N SER A 253 0.72 10.53 8.03
CA SER A 253 0.71 10.46 9.50
C SER A 253 -0.56 11.06 10.11
N ILE A 254 -1.09 12.14 9.50
CA ILE A 254 -2.39 12.72 9.87
C ILE A 254 -3.54 11.75 9.59
N LEU A 255 -3.53 11.07 8.44
CA LEU A 255 -4.58 10.08 8.11
C LEU A 255 -4.53 8.87 9.06
N HIS A 256 -3.33 8.35 9.35
CA HIS A 256 -3.16 7.29 10.35
C HIS A 256 -3.59 7.71 11.75
N PHE A 257 -3.35 8.96 12.11
CA PHE A 257 -3.82 9.54 13.36
C PHE A 257 -5.37 9.57 13.42
N LEU A 258 -6.03 9.96 12.32
CA LEU A 258 -7.50 9.91 12.21
C LEU A 258 -8.04 8.48 12.25
N TRP A 259 -7.34 7.51 11.70
CA TRP A 259 -7.72 6.08 11.78
C TRP A 259 -7.44 5.47 13.16
N GLY A 260 -6.74 6.18 14.05
CA GLY A 260 -6.33 5.64 15.37
C GLY A 260 -5.30 4.51 15.25
N SER A 261 -4.57 4.44 14.15
CA SER A 261 -3.62 3.36 13.84
C SER A 261 -2.15 3.81 13.86
N GLY A 262 -1.87 5.12 14.00
CA GLY A 262 -0.52 5.68 14.13
C GLY A 262 0.02 5.61 15.56
N GLU A 263 1.34 5.69 15.74
CA GLU A 263 1.98 5.68 17.07
C GLU A 263 1.66 6.98 17.83
N SER A 264 2.08 8.12 17.31
CA SER A 264 1.79 9.46 17.83
C SER A 264 2.03 10.50 16.75
N LEU A 265 1.35 11.62 16.86
CA LEU A 265 1.61 12.81 16.06
C LEU A 265 2.51 13.75 16.87
N SER A 266 3.62 14.19 16.29
CA SER A 266 4.52 15.18 16.90
C SER A 266 4.02 16.57 16.56
N VAL A 267 3.33 17.24 17.50
CA VAL A 267 2.69 18.53 17.27
C VAL A 267 3.60 19.66 17.77
N PRO A 268 3.97 20.64 16.93
CA PRO A 268 4.73 21.82 17.36
C PRO A 268 4.01 22.57 18.48
N SER A 269 4.79 23.08 19.45
CA SER A 269 4.28 23.86 20.56
C SER A 269 5.13 25.13 20.75
N SER A 270 4.50 26.21 21.20
CA SER A 270 5.15 27.46 21.58
C SER A 270 6.20 27.29 22.70
N MET A 271 6.20 26.15 23.38
CA MET A 271 7.19 25.80 24.41
C MET A 271 8.56 25.38 23.83
N GLY A 272 8.76 25.42 22.52
CA GLY A 272 10.02 25.13 21.83
C GLY A 272 10.30 23.63 21.58
N SER A 273 9.53 22.72 22.18
CA SER A 273 9.63 21.29 21.93
C SER A 273 8.29 20.76 21.43
N PRO A 274 8.29 19.87 20.42
CA PRO A 274 7.04 19.25 19.95
C PRO A 274 6.44 18.35 21.02
N VAL A 275 5.10 18.30 21.07
CA VAL A 275 4.34 17.50 22.01
C VAL A 275 3.86 16.23 21.30
N PRO A 276 4.17 15.03 21.80
CA PRO A 276 3.59 13.80 21.28
C PRO A 276 2.12 13.70 21.65
N VAL A 277 1.28 13.59 20.63
CA VAL A 277 -0.18 13.48 20.77
C VAL A 277 -0.65 12.14 20.23
N TYR A 278 -1.51 11.45 20.96
CA TYR A 278 -2.00 10.10 20.67
C TYR A 278 -3.51 10.11 20.42
N ALA A 279 -3.95 9.51 19.33
CA ALA A 279 -5.35 9.18 19.11
C ALA A 279 -5.63 7.79 19.69
N ARG A 280 -6.36 7.73 20.82
CA ARG A 280 -6.68 6.46 21.48
C ARG A 280 -7.75 5.65 20.77
N VAL A 281 -8.60 6.33 20.00
CA VAL A 281 -9.66 5.76 19.16
C VAL A 281 -9.69 6.47 17.83
N PRO A 282 -10.16 5.80 16.77
CA PRO A 282 -10.37 6.45 15.47
C PRO A 282 -11.26 7.69 15.58
N ALA A 283 -11.02 8.68 14.74
CA ALA A 283 -11.88 9.84 14.61
C ALA A 283 -13.31 9.41 14.21
N THR A 284 -14.29 10.07 14.76
CA THR A 284 -15.69 9.89 14.34
C THR A 284 -15.92 10.70 13.07
N LEU A 285 -16.23 9.99 11.97
CA LEU A 285 -16.53 10.60 10.68
C LEU A 285 -18.05 10.61 10.45
N GLY A 286 -18.59 11.75 10.00
CA GLY A 286 -19.98 11.94 9.65
C GLY A 286 -20.12 12.69 8.33
N VAL A 287 -21.30 12.57 7.72
CA VAL A 287 -21.67 13.35 6.52
C VAL A 287 -23.08 13.88 6.72
N GLU A 288 -23.25 15.17 6.52
CA GLU A 288 -24.55 15.81 6.44
C GLU A 288 -24.82 16.23 5.00
N ILE A 289 -25.81 15.59 4.38
CA ILE A 289 -26.22 15.91 3.00
C ILE A 289 -27.17 17.08 3.07
N GLN A 290 -26.88 18.11 2.29
CA GLN A 290 -27.68 19.32 2.11
C GLN A 290 -28.26 19.37 0.70
N GLU A 291 -29.20 20.29 0.44
CA GLU A 291 -29.83 20.46 -0.90
C GLU A 291 -28.78 20.73 -2.00
N ASN A 292 -27.74 21.50 -1.68
CA ASN A 292 -26.73 21.95 -2.65
C ASN A 292 -25.30 21.47 -2.31
N GLY A 293 -25.15 20.36 -1.56
CA GLY A 293 -23.81 19.87 -1.22
C GLY A 293 -23.77 18.92 -0.02
N ALA A 294 -22.64 18.92 0.67
CA ALA A 294 -22.45 18.14 1.89
C ALA A 294 -21.53 18.85 2.87
N ILE A 295 -21.68 18.53 4.16
CA ILE A 295 -20.73 18.89 5.22
C ILE A 295 -20.05 17.60 5.71
N LEU A 296 -18.72 17.57 5.66
CA LEU A 296 -17.90 16.51 6.22
C LEU A 296 -17.64 16.81 7.69
N LYS A 297 -18.13 15.96 8.58
CA LYS A 297 -17.99 16.13 10.03
C LYS A 297 -16.90 15.20 10.57
N ILE A 298 -15.96 15.78 11.33
CA ILE A 298 -14.85 15.06 11.94
C ILE A 298 -14.78 15.44 13.40
N SER A 299 -14.83 14.44 14.28
CA SER A 299 -14.65 14.63 15.71
C SER A 299 -13.56 13.72 16.22
N LEU A 300 -12.57 14.29 16.90
CA LEU A 300 -11.41 13.58 17.43
C LEU A 300 -11.14 13.96 18.88
N ILE A 301 -10.91 12.95 19.71
CA ILE A 301 -10.42 13.08 21.07
C ILE A 301 -9.03 12.46 21.13
N CYS A 302 -8.05 13.23 21.59
CA CYS A 302 -6.65 12.79 21.66
C CYS A 302 -6.01 13.22 22.98
N GLU A 303 -4.87 12.60 23.28
CA GLU A 303 -4.12 12.79 24.54
C GLU A 303 -2.71 13.29 24.23
N GLY A 304 -2.37 14.48 24.73
CA GLY A 304 -1.04 15.06 24.62
C GLY A 304 -0.21 14.78 25.87
N HIS A 305 0.99 14.20 25.67
CA HIS A 305 1.90 13.90 26.78
C HIS A 305 2.97 14.98 26.92
N TYR A 306 3.22 15.42 28.16
CA TYR A 306 4.21 16.46 28.44
C TYR A 306 5.02 16.18 29.70
N ALA A 307 6.28 16.68 29.73
CA ALA A 307 7.13 16.57 30.91
C ALA A 307 6.66 17.52 32.03
N PRO A 308 6.73 17.13 33.31
CA PRO A 308 6.37 17.97 34.44
C PRO A 308 7.09 19.33 34.39
N GLY A 309 6.37 20.41 34.61
CA GLY A 309 6.89 21.79 34.52
C GLY A 309 6.85 22.43 33.14
N HIS A 310 6.46 21.69 32.06
CA HIS A 310 6.40 22.17 30.69
C HIS A 310 5.01 21.95 30.07
N MET A 311 3.96 22.37 30.75
CA MET A 311 2.58 22.15 30.32
C MET A 311 2.25 23.01 29.08
N PRO A 312 1.97 22.39 27.91
CA PRO A 312 1.62 23.10 26.68
C PRO A 312 0.16 23.64 26.75
N ASP A 313 -0.18 24.57 25.86
CA ASP A 313 -1.57 25.00 25.71
C ASP A 313 -2.38 23.99 24.88
N ALA A 314 -3.34 23.30 25.50
CA ALA A 314 -4.21 22.36 24.85
C ALA A 314 -5.02 22.98 23.68
N LYS A 315 -5.36 24.28 23.76
CA LYS A 315 -6.08 24.98 22.70
C LYS A 315 -5.17 25.27 21.48
N GLU A 316 -3.89 25.53 21.74
CA GLU A 316 -2.88 25.69 20.69
C GLU A 316 -2.70 24.37 19.92
N LEU A 317 -2.48 23.28 20.64
CA LEU A 317 -2.34 21.94 20.04
C LEU A 317 -3.61 21.56 19.25
N SER A 318 -4.80 21.80 19.82
CA SER A 318 -6.07 21.53 19.16
C SER A 318 -6.21 22.30 17.85
N ARG A 319 -5.86 23.62 17.83
CA ARG A 319 -5.89 24.45 16.62
C ARG A 319 -4.90 23.96 15.56
N THR A 320 -3.69 23.58 15.96
CA THR A 320 -2.67 23.07 15.04
C THR A 320 -3.16 21.77 14.39
N ILE A 321 -3.63 20.79 15.18
CA ILE A 321 -4.15 19.52 14.67
C ILE A 321 -5.37 19.75 13.75
N THR A 322 -6.28 20.65 14.12
CA THR A 322 -7.46 20.99 13.29
C THR A 322 -7.03 21.50 11.91
N ARG A 323 -6.08 22.45 11.88
CA ARG A 323 -5.54 23.00 10.63
C ARG A 323 -4.88 21.93 9.76
N ASP A 324 -4.10 21.03 10.38
CA ASP A 324 -3.39 19.98 9.65
C ASP A 324 -4.38 18.94 9.07
N ILE A 325 -5.42 18.58 9.81
CA ILE A 325 -6.51 17.74 9.31
C ILE A 325 -7.23 18.45 8.14
N GLU A 326 -7.56 19.73 8.28
CA GLU A 326 -8.20 20.51 7.22
C GLU A 326 -7.35 20.50 5.94
N ASN A 327 -6.04 20.74 6.05
CA ASN A 327 -5.12 20.76 4.92
C ASN A 327 -5.10 19.41 4.19
N VAL A 328 -5.00 18.31 4.92
CA VAL A 328 -4.96 16.95 4.32
C VAL A 328 -6.29 16.63 3.62
N ILE A 329 -7.43 16.98 4.20
CA ILE A 329 -8.73 16.75 3.56
C ILE A 329 -8.89 17.60 2.31
N ARG A 330 -8.50 18.89 2.35
CA ARG A 330 -8.48 19.75 1.16
C ARG A 330 -7.57 19.17 0.08
N ARG A 331 -6.42 18.61 0.46
CA ARG A 331 -5.54 17.92 -0.48
C ARG A 331 -6.23 16.71 -1.12
N LEU A 332 -6.89 15.87 -0.34
CA LEU A 332 -7.68 14.73 -0.84
C LEU A 332 -8.82 15.19 -1.77
N GLN A 333 -9.53 16.26 -1.44
CA GLN A 333 -10.56 16.85 -2.31
C GLN A 333 -9.99 17.33 -3.64
N GLN A 334 -8.83 18.01 -3.63
CA GLN A 334 -8.11 18.42 -4.85
C GLN A 334 -7.72 17.22 -5.71
N LEU A 335 -7.30 16.13 -5.09
CA LEU A 335 -6.96 14.86 -5.74
C LEU A 335 -8.20 14.02 -6.11
N ARG A 336 -9.41 14.50 -5.78
CA ARG A 336 -10.69 13.82 -6.00
C ARG A 336 -10.74 12.41 -5.37
N CYS A 337 -10.06 12.25 -4.24
CA CYS A 337 -9.85 10.98 -3.53
C CYS A 337 -10.60 10.99 -2.18
N ASP A 338 -11.62 10.18 -2.03
CA ASP A 338 -12.28 9.95 -0.73
C ASP A 338 -11.56 8.82 0.05
N GLY A 339 -10.29 9.05 0.38
CA GLY A 339 -9.45 8.06 1.09
C GLY A 339 -9.91 7.75 2.51
N LEU A 340 -10.64 8.66 3.17
CA LEU A 340 -11.20 8.45 4.50
C LEU A 340 -12.55 7.71 4.50
N GLY A 341 -13.20 7.60 3.32
CA GLY A 341 -14.45 6.85 3.17
C GLY A 341 -15.66 7.57 3.73
N PHE A 342 -15.78 8.88 3.54
CA PHE A 342 -17.00 9.63 3.81
C PHE A 342 -18.18 9.11 2.98
N GLY A 343 -17.93 8.64 1.75
CA GLY A 343 -18.93 8.01 0.90
C GLY A 343 -19.55 6.76 1.53
N ASN A 344 -18.82 6.00 2.34
CA ASN A 344 -19.36 4.89 3.12
C ASN A 344 -20.41 5.33 4.17
N ARG A 345 -20.41 6.62 4.55
CA ARG A 345 -21.44 7.20 5.44
C ARG A 345 -22.57 7.81 4.62
N ALA A 346 -22.22 8.50 3.55
CA ALA A 346 -23.19 9.13 2.66
C ALA A 346 -24.13 8.11 2.01
N VAL A 347 -23.61 6.99 1.49
CA VAL A 347 -24.40 5.96 0.80
C VAL A 347 -25.51 5.38 1.65
N LYS A 348 -25.35 5.32 2.99
CA LYS A 348 -26.37 4.79 3.92
C LYS A 348 -27.66 5.60 3.93
N LYS A 349 -27.67 6.81 3.35
CA LYS A 349 -28.85 7.67 3.24
C LYS A 349 -29.67 7.40 1.97
N TYR A 350 -29.19 6.53 1.08
CA TYR A 350 -29.83 6.17 -0.18
C TYR A 350 -30.33 4.74 -0.15
N LEU A 351 -31.52 4.50 -0.72
CA LEU A 351 -32.16 3.19 -0.73
C LEU A 351 -31.73 2.35 -1.94
N THR A 352 -31.34 3.02 -3.02
CA THR A 352 -30.99 2.36 -4.27
C THR A 352 -29.65 2.81 -4.85
N VAL A 353 -29.01 1.92 -5.60
CA VAL A 353 -27.77 2.23 -6.34
C VAL A 353 -28.00 3.33 -7.38
N SER A 354 -29.23 3.41 -7.96
CA SER A 354 -29.57 4.44 -8.94
C SER A 354 -29.59 5.84 -8.31
N GLU A 355 -30.15 5.99 -7.12
CA GLU A 355 -30.17 7.25 -6.36
C GLU A 355 -28.73 7.69 -6.01
N TRP A 356 -27.92 6.73 -5.50
CA TRP A 356 -26.51 6.99 -5.20
C TRP A 356 -25.72 7.48 -6.43
N LYS A 357 -25.88 6.81 -7.59
CA LYS A 357 -25.20 7.21 -8.82
C LYS A 357 -25.64 8.59 -9.31
N LYS A 358 -26.92 8.95 -9.16
CA LYS A 358 -27.43 10.27 -9.53
C LYS A 358 -26.85 11.40 -8.68
N MET A 359 -26.53 11.13 -7.40
CA MET A 359 -25.93 12.10 -6.49
C MET A 359 -24.54 12.51 -6.94
N ASN A 360 -23.79 11.66 -7.67
CA ASN A 360 -22.40 11.89 -8.07
C ASN A 360 -21.51 12.29 -6.88
N TRP A 361 -21.38 11.35 -5.94
CA TRP A 361 -20.68 11.58 -4.66
C TRP A 361 -19.34 12.27 -4.81
N ARG A 362 -18.56 11.91 -5.84
CA ARG A 362 -17.21 12.45 -6.04
C ARG A 362 -17.23 13.98 -6.21
N ASP A 363 -18.13 14.51 -7.00
CA ASP A 363 -18.24 15.97 -7.19
C ASP A 363 -18.78 16.65 -5.92
N VAL A 364 -19.75 16.02 -5.24
CA VAL A 364 -20.26 16.51 -3.96
C VAL A 364 -19.15 16.52 -2.90
N TYR A 365 -18.37 15.47 -2.79
CA TYR A 365 -17.23 15.38 -1.85
C TYR A 365 -16.18 16.46 -2.12
N CYS A 366 -15.80 16.67 -3.37
CA CYS A 366 -14.81 17.69 -3.74
C CYS A 366 -15.22 19.10 -3.39
N ALA A 367 -16.53 19.38 -3.41
CA ALA A 367 -17.10 20.70 -3.08
C ALA A 367 -17.58 20.81 -1.61
N ALA A 368 -17.51 19.72 -0.84
CA ALA A 368 -18.05 19.68 0.52
C ALA A 368 -17.31 20.60 1.48
N GLU A 369 -18.06 21.24 2.35
CA GLU A 369 -17.53 21.98 3.51
C GLU A 369 -17.09 21.02 4.62
N MET A 370 -16.28 21.51 5.58
CA MET A 370 -15.77 20.72 6.69
C MET A 370 -16.14 21.33 8.04
N GLU A 371 -16.56 20.48 8.94
CA GLU A 371 -16.75 20.80 10.36
C GLU A 371 -15.85 19.89 11.18
N ILE A 372 -14.76 20.44 11.74
CA ILE A 372 -13.72 19.68 12.44
C ILE A 372 -13.71 20.09 13.91
N SER A 373 -13.85 19.11 14.80
CA SER A 373 -13.79 19.28 16.26
C SER A 373 -12.71 18.38 16.83
N VAL A 374 -11.65 19.00 17.37
CA VAL A 374 -10.52 18.30 18.02
C VAL A 374 -10.47 18.70 19.48
N SER A 375 -10.46 17.71 20.37
CA SER A 375 -10.28 17.89 21.81
C SER A 375 -8.98 17.23 22.27
N VAL A 376 -8.03 18.03 22.82
CA VAL A 376 -6.78 17.53 23.37
C VAL A 376 -6.84 17.49 24.90
N GLN A 377 -6.66 16.32 25.46
CA GLN A 377 -6.50 16.12 26.90
C GLN A 377 -5.00 16.03 27.22
N LEU A 378 -4.53 16.81 28.17
CA LEU A 378 -3.12 16.85 28.55
C LEU A 378 -2.84 15.90 29.72
N ARG A 379 -1.72 15.17 29.63
CA ARG A 379 -1.24 14.26 30.65
C ARG A 379 0.24 14.44 30.90
N ALA A 380 0.60 14.66 32.16
CA ALA A 380 1.99 14.63 32.58
C ALA A 380 2.53 13.19 32.62
N VAL A 381 3.74 12.96 32.09
CA VAL A 381 4.37 11.65 31.99
C VAL A 381 5.75 11.65 32.64
#